data_40303c1ccad0df9a970953a9ed84302c
#
_entry.id   40303c1ccad0df9a970953a9ed84302c
#
_cell.length_a   1.000
_cell.length_b   1.000
_cell.length_c   1.000
_cell.angle_alpha   90.00
_cell.angle_beta   90.00
_cell.angle_gamma   90.00
#
_symmetry.space_group_name_H-M   'P 1'
#
loop_
_entity.id
_entity.type
_entity.pdbx_description
1 polymer ?
#
loop_
_entity_poly.entity_id
_entity_poly.type
_entity_poly.pdbx_seq_one_letter_code
_entity_poly.pdbx_strand_id
1 'polypeptide(L)'
;MGFKCGIVGLPNVGKSTLFNALTETAAAQAANYPFCTIGPNIGNVAVPDPRLQTIAKIGGSQKIIETQLGFVDIAGLVRGASKGEGLGNQFLGNIREVDAIVHVLRCFENDDIQHVDNKIDPISDAETVETELMLSDLESLEKRVPNFAKKAAQGDKEAKAAAAVLGRALDLLRDGKPARLVVPTDPEEQRLFDTAQLLTAKPVLYVCNVEESSAANGNALSAKVFEKAKAEGAEAVVVSAAIEAEISTMPAEDREVFLEDLGLTETGLARVIRSGYALLDLITFFTVGPKEARAWTVTKGATAPNAAGVIHSDFEKGFIRAETMAYEDYVQYNGEAGAKEAGKWRSEGKEYLVKDGDIMLFRFNV
;
A
#
# COMPACT_ATOMS: atom_id res chain seq x y z
N MET A 1 -12.23 5.77 4.56
CA MET A 1 -11.31 4.78 5.19
C MET A 1 -9.99 4.87 4.45
N GLY A 2 -8.84 4.87 5.15
CA GLY A 2 -7.53 4.91 4.49
C GLY A 2 -7.14 3.55 3.92
N PHE A 3 -6.20 3.55 2.98
CA PHE A 3 -5.62 2.34 2.40
C PHE A 3 -4.76 1.58 3.43
N LYS A 4 -4.78 0.26 3.37
CA LYS A 4 -4.11 -0.61 4.35
C LYS A 4 -3.22 -1.65 3.65
N CYS A 5 -1.99 -1.79 4.15
CA CYS A 5 -1.07 -2.86 3.79
C CYS A 5 -1.00 -3.88 4.93
N GLY A 6 -1.21 -5.15 4.65
CA GLY A 6 -1.06 -6.24 5.62
C GLY A 6 0.37 -6.75 5.62
N ILE A 7 1.05 -6.71 6.77
CA ILE A 7 2.38 -7.27 6.94
C ILE A 7 2.25 -8.76 7.25
N VAL A 8 2.77 -9.59 6.38
CA VAL A 8 2.75 -11.05 6.52
C VAL A 8 4.16 -11.62 6.47
N GLY A 9 4.35 -12.82 6.95
CA GLY A 9 5.61 -13.55 6.91
C GLY A 9 5.61 -14.72 7.89
N LEU A 10 6.54 -15.65 7.71
CA LEU A 10 6.75 -16.75 8.62
C LEU A 10 7.23 -16.27 9.99
N PRO A 11 7.17 -17.08 11.03
CA PRO A 11 7.77 -16.75 12.33
C PRO A 11 9.28 -16.44 12.20
N ASN A 12 9.76 -15.50 13.02
CA ASN A 12 11.19 -15.16 13.15
C ASN A 12 11.85 -14.55 11.90
N VAL A 13 11.08 -13.99 10.97
CA VAL A 13 11.60 -13.26 9.80
C VAL A 13 11.87 -11.77 10.06
N GLY A 14 11.59 -11.28 11.27
CA GLY A 14 11.73 -9.85 11.63
C GLY A 14 10.45 -9.01 11.44
N LYS A 15 9.31 -9.65 11.18
CA LYS A 15 8.01 -8.98 10.94
C LYS A 15 7.62 -8.03 12.08
N SER A 16 7.62 -8.50 13.33
CA SER A 16 7.23 -7.69 14.49
C SER A 16 8.22 -6.57 14.77
N THR A 17 9.51 -6.79 14.53
CA THR A 17 10.55 -5.75 14.65
C THR A 17 10.28 -4.62 13.64
N LEU A 18 10.01 -4.97 12.39
CA LEU A 18 9.66 -4.01 11.35
C LEU A 18 8.38 -3.24 11.68
N PHE A 19 7.34 -3.94 12.13
CA PHE A 19 6.06 -3.32 12.52
C PHE A 19 6.22 -2.38 13.71
N ASN A 20 7.01 -2.76 14.72
CA ASN A 20 7.28 -1.90 15.88
C ASN A 20 8.03 -0.64 15.45
N ALA A 21 9.06 -0.75 14.61
CA ALA A 21 9.79 0.40 14.08
C ALA A 21 8.88 1.34 13.29
N LEU A 22 7.94 0.80 12.48
CA LEU A 22 6.90 1.58 11.79
C LEU A 22 6.00 2.33 12.78
N THR A 23 5.53 1.65 13.84
CA THR A 23 4.60 2.23 14.81
C THR A 23 5.27 3.22 15.76
N GLU A 24 6.53 3.01 16.14
CA GLU A 24 7.32 3.96 16.93
C GLU A 24 7.58 5.23 16.15
N THR A 25 7.93 5.12 14.87
CA THR A 25 8.03 6.27 13.96
C THR A 25 6.71 7.03 13.86
N ALA A 26 5.59 6.32 13.72
CA ALA A 26 4.25 6.90 13.70
C ALA A 26 3.89 7.58 15.02
N ALA A 27 4.24 6.99 16.17
CA ALA A 27 3.97 7.56 17.49
C ALA A 27 4.79 8.84 17.74
N ALA A 28 6.06 8.86 17.31
CA ALA A 28 6.90 10.04 17.39
C ALA A 28 6.35 11.21 16.53
N GLN A 29 5.80 10.89 15.36
CA GLN A 29 5.11 11.85 14.49
C GLN A 29 3.75 12.28 15.07
N ALA A 30 2.99 11.33 15.69
CA ALA A 30 1.68 11.59 16.27
C ALA A 30 1.72 12.54 17.48
N ALA A 31 2.82 12.63 18.21
CA ALA A 31 3.00 13.63 19.26
C ALA A 31 2.81 15.07 18.74
N ASN A 32 2.97 15.27 17.44
CA ASN A 32 2.73 16.54 16.75
C ASN A 32 1.32 16.64 16.10
N TYR A 33 0.50 15.55 16.10
CA TYR A 33 -0.79 15.49 15.40
C TYR A 33 -1.88 14.76 16.21
N PRO A 34 -3.00 15.40 16.57
CA PRO A 34 -3.98 14.88 17.53
C PRO A 34 -4.93 13.77 17.05
N PHE A 35 -4.76 13.20 15.86
CA PHE A 35 -5.72 12.24 15.27
C PHE A 35 -5.13 10.90 14.83
N CYS A 36 -3.93 10.53 15.27
CA CYS A 36 -3.37 9.19 15.00
C CYS A 36 -3.98 8.17 15.98
N THR A 37 -4.88 7.34 15.49
CA THR A 37 -5.43 6.20 16.26
C THR A 37 -4.47 5.01 16.11
N ILE A 38 -3.84 4.60 17.21
CA ILE A 38 -3.10 3.34 17.26
C ILE A 38 -4.08 2.31 17.82
N GLY A 39 -4.56 1.41 16.96
CA GLY A 39 -5.25 0.20 17.40
C GLY A 39 -4.24 -0.93 17.64
N PRO A 40 -4.56 -1.96 18.42
CA PRO A 40 -3.73 -3.13 18.50
C PRO A 40 -3.56 -3.70 17.09
N ASN A 41 -2.32 -3.90 16.66
CA ASN A 41 -1.93 -4.41 15.34
C ASN A 41 -2.21 -3.50 14.13
N ILE A 42 -2.52 -2.20 14.31
CA ILE A 42 -2.66 -1.24 13.21
C ILE A 42 -1.80 -0.02 13.49
N GLY A 43 -0.87 0.28 12.59
CA GLY A 43 -0.06 1.49 12.60
C GLY A 43 -0.39 2.36 11.38
N ASN A 44 -0.76 3.64 11.60
CA ASN A 44 -0.89 4.61 10.52
C ASN A 44 0.40 5.41 10.44
N VAL A 45 1.07 5.37 9.31
CA VAL A 45 2.38 5.98 9.10
C VAL A 45 2.23 7.10 8.07
N ALA A 46 2.85 8.24 8.36
CA ALA A 46 2.90 9.35 7.41
C ALA A 46 3.66 8.94 6.14
N VAL A 47 3.14 9.34 4.99
CA VAL A 47 3.81 9.17 3.70
C VAL A 47 4.67 10.40 3.45
N PRO A 48 6.01 10.28 3.48
CA PRO A 48 6.89 11.42 3.30
C PRO A 48 6.74 12.00 1.89
N ASP A 49 6.42 13.29 1.81
CA ASP A 49 6.35 14.02 0.54
C ASP A 49 7.00 15.39 0.69
N PRO A 50 8.22 15.61 0.13
CA PRO A 50 8.93 16.88 0.25
C PRO A 50 8.19 18.04 -0.41
N ARG A 51 7.29 17.77 -1.35
CA ARG A 51 6.47 18.80 -2.02
C ARG A 51 5.57 19.53 -1.03
N LEU A 52 5.05 18.81 -0.02
CA LEU A 52 4.16 19.38 0.99
C LEU A 52 4.83 20.47 1.81
N GLN A 53 6.10 20.27 2.21
CA GLN A 53 6.88 21.27 2.93
C GLN A 53 7.08 22.54 2.09
N THR A 54 7.41 22.35 0.81
CA THR A 54 7.63 23.45 -0.13
C THR A 54 6.36 24.30 -0.31
N ILE A 55 5.22 23.67 -0.57
CA ILE A 55 3.96 24.40 -0.77
C ILE A 55 3.45 25.07 0.50
N ALA A 56 3.67 24.43 1.66
CA ALA A 56 3.33 25.00 2.96
C ALA A 56 4.10 26.29 3.24
N LYS A 57 5.41 26.30 2.93
CA LYS A 57 6.27 27.49 3.07
C LYS A 57 5.82 28.63 2.17
N ILE A 58 5.53 28.36 0.89
CA ILE A 58 5.03 29.36 -0.08
C ILE A 58 3.66 29.88 0.34
N GLY A 59 2.74 29.01 0.76
CA GLY A 59 1.38 29.36 1.21
C GLY A 59 1.31 30.00 2.58
N GLY A 60 2.40 30.06 3.35
CA GLY A 60 2.44 30.58 4.71
C GLY A 60 1.58 29.75 5.69
N SER A 61 1.46 28.46 5.46
CA SER A 61 0.61 27.57 6.23
C SER A 61 1.10 27.36 7.65
N GLN A 62 0.21 27.48 8.63
CA GLN A 62 0.53 27.31 10.05
C GLN A 62 0.71 25.84 10.44
N LYS A 63 0.03 24.92 9.73
CA LYS A 63 0.09 23.49 9.97
C LYS A 63 0.39 22.75 8.67
N ILE A 64 1.12 21.65 8.79
CA ILE A 64 1.43 20.73 7.70
C ILE A 64 0.85 19.38 8.09
N ILE A 65 0.00 18.81 7.23
CA ILE A 65 -0.67 17.54 7.49
C ILE A 65 -0.36 16.58 6.36
N GLU A 66 0.47 15.59 6.66
CA GLU A 66 0.84 14.52 5.74
C GLU A 66 -0.31 13.54 5.56
N THR A 67 -0.35 12.89 4.41
CA THR A 67 -1.24 11.73 4.23
C THR A 67 -0.68 10.51 4.94
N GLN A 68 -1.53 9.53 5.21
CA GLN A 68 -1.17 8.34 5.97
C GLN A 68 -1.49 7.07 5.21
N LEU A 69 -0.62 6.06 5.36
CA LEU A 69 -0.81 4.69 4.93
C LEU A 69 -0.93 3.80 6.17
N GLY A 70 -1.97 2.96 6.21
CA GLY A 70 -2.16 2.01 7.30
C GLY A 70 -1.32 0.75 7.09
N PHE A 71 -0.66 0.28 8.15
CA PHE A 71 -0.03 -1.03 8.19
C PHE A 71 -0.69 -1.88 9.25
N VAL A 72 -0.99 -3.14 8.91
CA VAL A 72 -1.64 -4.10 9.82
C VAL A 72 -0.67 -5.25 10.05
N ASP A 73 -0.27 -5.48 11.31
CA ASP A 73 0.51 -6.68 11.66
C ASP A 73 -0.44 -7.89 11.67
N ILE A 74 -0.28 -8.74 10.66
CA ILE A 74 -1.04 -9.97 10.55
C ILE A 74 -0.21 -11.10 11.15
N ALA A 75 -0.75 -11.75 12.19
CA ALA A 75 -0.06 -12.84 12.89
C ALA A 75 0.49 -13.89 11.92
N GLY A 76 1.70 -14.38 12.19
CA GLY A 76 2.42 -15.26 11.27
C GLY A 76 1.63 -16.50 10.86
N LEU A 77 1.73 -16.85 9.59
CA LEU A 77 1.15 -18.05 9.00
C LEU A 77 1.86 -19.29 9.54
N VAL A 78 1.08 -20.30 9.91
CA VAL A 78 1.57 -21.66 10.12
C VAL A 78 1.06 -22.52 8.97
N ARG A 79 1.88 -23.43 8.45
CA ARG A 79 1.48 -24.38 7.40
C ARG A 79 0.17 -25.09 7.79
N GLY A 80 -0.75 -25.20 6.80
CA GLY A 80 -2.08 -25.80 7.03
C GLY A 80 -3.14 -24.80 7.48
N ALA A 81 -2.88 -23.50 7.41
CA ALA A 81 -3.84 -22.46 7.80
C ALA A 81 -5.13 -22.51 6.96
N SER A 82 -5.05 -22.92 5.70
CA SER A 82 -6.20 -23.09 4.81
C SER A 82 -7.11 -24.26 5.19
N LYS A 83 -6.57 -25.27 5.92
CA LYS A 83 -7.32 -26.45 6.40
C LYS A 83 -7.69 -26.35 7.88
N GLY A 84 -7.24 -25.28 8.56
CA GLY A 84 -7.25 -25.19 10.01
C GLY A 84 -8.50 -24.61 10.61
N GLU A 85 -8.87 -25.14 11.78
CA GLU A 85 -9.79 -24.50 12.71
C GLU A 85 -9.04 -23.39 13.47
N GLY A 86 -9.67 -22.23 13.68
CA GLY A 86 -9.18 -21.19 14.58
C GLY A 86 -8.21 -20.17 13.96
N LEU A 87 -6.92 -20.18 14.31
CA LEU A 87 -5.94 -19.14 13.96
C LEU A 87 -5.73 -18.96 12.45
N GLY A 88 -5.81 -20.04 11.64
CA GLY A 88 -5.68 -19.96 10.20
C GLY A 88 -6.81 -19.16 9.54
N ASN A 89 -8.05 -19.38 9.96
CA ASN A 89 -9.18 -18.62 9.46
C ASN A 89 -9.12 -17.14 9.83
N GLN A 90 -8.59 -16.81 11.01
CA GLN A 90 -8.40 -15.44 11.45
C GLN A 90 -7.30 -14.76 10.61
N PHE A 91 -6.20 -15.44 10.32
CA PHE A 91 -5.15 -14.96 9.43
C PHE A 91 -5.69 -14.61 8.03
N LEU A 92 -6.42 -15.55 7.41
CA LEU A 92 -7.03 -15.32 6.09
C LEU A 92 -8.09 -14.21 6.13
N GLY A 93 -8.83 -14.08 7.23
CA GLY A 93 -9.77 -12.99 7.46
C GLY A 93 -9.09 -11.64 7.49
N ASN A 94 -7.99 -11.51 8.23
CA ASN A 94 -7.22 -10.28 8.32
C ASN A 94 -6.62 -9.87 6.96
N ILE A 95 -6.16 -10.83 6.15
CA ILE A 95 -5.68 -10.54 4.79
C ILE A 95 -6.82 -10.03 3.89
N ARG A 96 -8.06 -10.48 4.07
CA ARG A 96 -9.20 -9.95 3.28
C ARG A 96 -9.45 -8.47 3.53
N GLU A 97 -9.17 -7.97 4.73
CA GLU A 97 -9.45 -6.60 5.15
C GLU A 97 -8.39 -5.57 4.73
N VAL A 98 -7.29 -6.00 4.15
CA VAL A 98 -6.22 -5.12 3.65
C VAL A 98 -6.24 -5.01 2.13
N ASP A 99 -5.65 -3.95 1.59
CA ASP A 99 -5.65 -3.65 0.15
C ASP A 99 -4.43 -4.23 -0.57
N ALA A 100 -3.30 -4.38 0.13
CA ALA A 100 -2.05 -4.97 -0.38
C ALA A 100 -1.36 -5.83 0.69
N ILE A 101 -0.48 -6.72 0.25
CA ILE A 101 0.32 -7.59 1.10
C ILE A 101 1.77 -7.12 1.09
N VAL A 102 2.32 -6.85 2.27
CA VAL A 102 3.74 -6.61 2.51
C VAL A 102 4.33 -7.90 3.08
N HIS A 103 5.01 -8.65 2.24
CA HIS A 103 5.52 -9.97 2.59
C HIS A 103 6.97 -9.90 3.05
N VAL A 104 7.21 -10.01 4.35
CA VAL A 104 8.54 -9.97 4.95
C VAL A 104 9.20 -11.34 4.84
N LEU A 105 10.38 -11.36 4.23
CA LEU A 105 11.19 -12.56 3.99
C LEU A 105 12.53 -12.44 4.71
N ARG A 106 12.95 -13.52 5.35
CA ARG A 106 14.25 -13.60 6.00
C ARG A 106 15.35 -13.81 4.96
N CYS A 107 16.18 -12.79 4.79
CA CYS A 107 17.35 -12.79 3.90
C CYS A 107 18.65 -12.58 4.69
N PHE A 108 18.73 -13.02 5.92
CA PHE A 108 19.92 -12.93 6.78
C PHE A 108 20.19 -14.26 7.50
N GLU A 109 21.46 -14.54 7.78
CA GLU A 109 21.89 -15.68 8.59
C GLU A 109 22.12 -15.21 10.03
N ASN A 110 21.58 -15.97 10.99
CA ASN A 110 21.81 -15.75 12.42
C ASN A 110 21.49 -17.05 13.16
N ASP A 111 22.50 -17.64 13.79
CA ASP A 111 22.41 -18.93 14.47
C ASP A 111 21.55 -18.87 15.75
N ASP A 112 21.43 -17.69 16.37
CA ASP A 112 20.63 -17.47 17.57
C ASP A 112 19.13 -17.40 17.27
N ILE A 113 18.74 -17.22 16.00
CA ILE A 113 17.36 -17.10 15.56
C ILE A 113 16.96 -18.34 14.77
N GLN A 114 16.20 -19.23 15.40
CA GLN A 114 15.76 -20.47 14.77
C GLN A 114 14.78 -20.19 13.61
N HIS A 115 15.04 -20.78 12.43
CA HIS A 115 14.09 -20.79 11.32
C HIS A 115 13.10 -21.95 11.47
N VAL A 116 11.84 -21.76 11.04
CA VAL A 116 10.76 -22.77 11.16
C VAL A 116 11.14 -24.08 10.47
N ASP A 117 11.78 -23.99 9.30
CA ASP A 117 12.19 -25.16 8.50
C ASP A 117 13.68 -25.51 8.68
N ASN A 118 14.37 -24.92 9.68
CA ASN A 118 15.82 -25.08 9.92
C ASN A 118 16.71 -24.78 8.68
N LYS A 119 16.19 -24.07 7.69
CA LYS A 119 16.90 -23.65 6.48
C LYS A 119 16.41 -22.25 6.09
N ILE A 120 17.33 -21.37 5.78
CA ILE A 120 17.00 -20.02 5.28
C ILE A 120 16.87 -20.11 3.76
N ASP A 121 15.65 -20.00 3.28
CA ASP A 121 15.31 -20.02 1.86
C ASP A 121 14.10 -19.10 1.60
N PRO A 122 14.35 -17.80 1.32
CA PRO A 122 13.28 -16.82 1.17
C PRO A 122 12.31 -17.15 0.04
N ILE A 123 12.73 -17.90 -0.97
CA ILE A 123 11.84 -18.33 -2.06
C ILE A 123 10.86 -19.39 -1.56
N SER A 124 11.36 -20.41 -0.87
CA SER A 124 10.50 -21.44 -0.26
C SER A 124 9.54 -20.85 0.77
N ASP A 125 9.98 -19.84 1.54
CA ASP A 125 9.16 -19.14 2.52
C ASP A 125 8.02 -18.36 1.82
N ALA A 126 8.35 -17.66 0.74
CA ALA A 126 7.36 -16.93 -0.06
C ALA A 126 6.31 -17.89 -0.66
N GLU A 127 6.75 -18.99 -1.26
CA GLU A 127 5.87 -20.01 -1.84
C GLU A 127 4.98 -20.70 -0.80
N THR A 128 5.47 -20.88 0.42
CA THR A 128 4.67 -21.45 1.52
C THR A 128 3.47 -20.56 1.85
N VAL A 129 3.68 -19.26 2.01
CA VAL A 129 2.59 -18.31 2.29
C VAL A 129 1.65 -18.21 1.10
N GLU A 130 2.18 -18.08 -0.12
CA GLU A 130 1.37 -17.94 -1.34
C GLU A 130 0.50 -19.17 -1.58
N THR A 131 1.04 -20.37 -1.34
CA THR A 131 0.28 -21.63 -1.48
C THR A 131 -0.93 -21.67 -0.56
N GLU A 132 -0.82 -21.25 0.70
CA GLU A 132 -1.94 -21.22 1.62
C GLU A 132 -3.03 -20.23 1.18
N LEU A 133 -2.63 -19.06 0.63
CA LEU A 133 -3.57 -18.10 0.06
C LEU A 133 -4.28 -18.66 -1.18
N MET A 134 -3.52 -19.31 -2.08
CA MET A 134 -4.07 -19.96 -3.28
C MET A 134 -5.05 -21.07 -2.94
N LEU A 135 -4.74 -21.90 -1.96
CA LEU A 135 -5.65 -22.98 -1.52
C LEU A 135 -6.97 -22.42 -0.98
N SER A 136 -6.93 -21.32 -0.22
CA SER A 136 -8.14 -20.64 0.25
C SER A 136 -9.00 -20.09 -0.90
N ASP A 137 -8.37 -19.45 -1.88
CA ASP A 137 -9.06 -18.91 -3.04
C ASP A 137 -9.60 -20.03 -3.93
N LEU A 138 -8.84 -21.10 -4.12
CA LEU A 138 -9.25 -22.29 -4.87
C LEU A 138 -10.54 -22.89 -4.28
N GLU A 139 -10.57 -23.15 -2.98
CA GLU A 139 -11.76 -23.69 -2.30
C GLU A 139 -12.96 -22.75 -2.45
N SER A 140 -12.75 -21.44 -2.33
CA SER A 140 -13.80 -20.43 -2.52
C SER A 140 -14.37 -20.45 -3.96
N LEU A 141 -13.50 -20.46 -4.96
CA LEU A 141 -13.92 -20.41 -6.37
C LEU A 141 -14.51 -21.73 -6.87
N GLU A 142 -14.05 -22.88 -6.38
CA GLU A 142 -14.66 -24.18 -6.72
C GLU A 142 -16.12 -24.27 -6.29
N LYS A 143 -16.52 -23.56 -5.24
CA LYS A 143 -17.92 -23.46 -4.81
C LYS A 143 -18.70 -22.39 -5.60
N ARG A 144 -18.07 -21.26 -5.92
CA ARG A 144 -18.75 -20.08 -6.48
C ARG A 144 -18.91 -20.16 -7.99
N VAL A 145 -17.89 -20.58 -8.75
CA VAL A 145 -17.90 -20.60 -10.22
C VAL A 145 -19.01 -21.50 -10.78
N PRO A 146 -19.26 -22.74 -10.29
CA PRO A 146 -20.38 -23.56 -10.75
C PRO A 146 -21.75 -22.91 -10.52
N ASN A 147 -21.91 -22.15 -9.42
CA ASN A 147 -23.15 -21.45 -9.12
C ASN A 147 -23.40 -20.29 -10.10
N PHE A 148 -22.36 -19.52 -10.45
CA PHE A 148 -22.46 -18.52 -11.49
C PHE A 148 -22.77 -19.15 -12.86
N ALA A 149 -22.13 -20.27 -13.22
CA ALA A 149 -22.39 -20.97 -14.47
C ALA A 149 -23.85 -21.44 -14.57
N LYS A 150 -24.46 -21.94 -13.49
CA LYS A 150 -25.88 -22.31 -13.46
C LYS A 150 -26.80 -21.11 -13.70
N LYS A 151 -26.56 -19.98 -13.06
CA LYS A 151 -27.33 -18.74 -13.26
C LYS A 151 -27.16 -18.18 -14.67
N ALA A 152 -25.95 -18.23 -15.20
CA ALA A 152 -25.65 -17.83 -16.58
C ALA A 152 -26.44 -18.65 -17.60
N ALA A 153 -26.59 -19.96 -17.39
CA ALA A 153 -27.40 -20.85 -18.21
C ALA A 153 -28.92 -20.51 -18.19
N GLN A 154 -29.37 -19.80 -17.16
CA GLN A 154 -30.73 -19.28 -17.00
C GLN A 154 -30.92 -17.88 -17.61
N GLY A 155 -29.88 -17.35 -18.27
CA GLY A 155 -29.93 -16.06 -18.96
C GLY A 155 -29.45 -14.86 -18.14
N ASP A 156 -28.90 -15.07 -16.94
CA ASP A 156 -28.30 -13.99 -16.12
C ASP A 156 -26.97 -13.52 -16.74
N LYS A 157 -26.97 -12.29 -17.23
CA LYS A 157 -25.81 -11.69 -17.92
C LYS A 157 -24.64 -11.39 -16.95
N GLU A 158 -24.95 -10.88 -15.76
CA GLU A 158 -23.93 -10.60 -14.75
C GLU A 158 -23.27 -11.89 -14.26
N ALA A 159 -24.06 -12.94 -14.02
CA ALA A 159 -23.53 -14.26 -13.68
C ALA A 159 -22.67 -14.85 -14.79
N LYS A 160 -22.97 -14.57 -16.07
CA LYS A 160 -22.15 -15.00 -17.21
C LYS A 160 -20.78 -14.31 -17.20
N ALA A 161 -20.72 -13.01 -17.00
CA ALA A 161 -19.47 -12.26 -16.89
C ALA A 161 -18.65 -12.71 -15.66
N ALA A 162 -19.31 -12.91 -14.50
CA ALA A 162 -18.67 -13.42 -13.29
C ALA A 162 -18.09 -14.83 -13.49
N ALA A 163 -18.84 -15.75 -14.14
CA ALA A 163 -18.36 -17.09 -14.44
C ALA A 163 -17.14 -17.06 -15.38
N ALA A 164 -17.08 -16.12 -16.32
CA ALA A 164 -15.97 -15.99 -17.25
C ALA A 164 -14.70 -15.52 -16.55
N VAL A 165 -14.74 -14.38 -15.81
CA VAL A 165 -13.55 -13.82 -15.15
C VAL A 165 -13.07 -14.69 -13.99
N LEU A 166 -13.99 -15.18 -13.15
CA LEU A 166 -13.64 -16.05 -12.00
C LEU A 166 -13.26 -17.47 -12.45
N GLY A 167 -13.76 -17.93 -13.60
CA GLY A 167 -13.33 -19.19 -14.23
C GLY A 167 -11.85 -19.13 -14.61
N ARG A 168 -11.39 -18.03 -15.24
CA ARG A 168 -9.97 -17.83 -15.56
C ARG A 168 -9.11 -17.80 -14.28
N ALA A 169 -9.60 -17.17 -13.21
CA ALA A 169 -8.90 -17.19 -11.91
C ALA A 169 -8.81 -18.61 -11.34
N LEU A 170 -9.89 -19.38 -11.40
CA LEU A 170 -9.93 -20.77 -10.95
C LEU A 170 -8.93 -21.66 -11.71
N ASP A 171 -8.82 -21.48 -13.03
CA ASP A 171 -7.88 -22.23 -13.85
C ASP A 171 -6.43 -21.90 -13.51
N LEU A 172 -6.11 -20.61 -13.30
CA LEU A 172 -4.78 -20.19 -12.82
C LEU A 172 -4.44 -20.81 -11.46
N LEU A 173 -5.36 -20.79 -10.51
CA LEU A 173 -5.15 -21.36 -9.18
C LEU A 173 -4.92 -22.88 -9.24
N ARG A 174 -5.62 -23.58 -10.11
CA ARG A 174 -5.40 -25.03 -10.37
C ARG A 174 -4.02 -25.32 -10.96
N ASP A 175 -3.51 -24.39 -11.75
CA ASP A 175 -2.15 -24.43 -12.29
C ASP A 175 -1.08 -23.96 -11.28
N GLY A 176 -1.44 -23.69 -10.03
CA GLY A 176 -0.52 -23.18 -9.01
C GLY A 176 -0.07 -21.74 -9.26
N LYS A 177 -0.92 -20.90 -9.87
CA LYS A 177 -0.64 -19.50 -10.17
C LYS A 177 -1.65 -18.59 -9.46
N PRO A 178 -1.21 -17.42 -8.96
CA PRO A 178 -2.06 -16.52 -8.21
C PRO A 178 -3.09 -15.81 -9.09
N ALA A 179 -4.26 -15.47 -8.52
CA ALA A 179 -5.34 -14.82 -9.21
C ALA A 179 -5.01 -13.43 -9.76
N ARG A 180 -3.99 -12.73 -9.22
CA ARG A 180 -3.52 -11.41 -9.72
C ARG A 180 -3.01 -11.44 -11.17
N LEU A 181 -2.75 -12.63 -11.74
CA LEU A 181 -2.37 -12.78 -13.13
C LEU A 181 -3.58 -12.76 -14.10
N VAL A 182 -4.80 -12.72 -13.59
CA VAL A 182 -6.00 -12.48 -14.41
C VAL A 182 -6.00 -11.04 -14.88
N VAL A 183 -6.19 -10.85 -16.18
CA VAL A 183 -6.41 -9.53 -16.78
C VAL A 183 -7.89 -9.43 -17.14
N PRO A 184 -8.71 -8.65 -16.40
CA PRO A 184 -10.08 -8.36 -16.78
C PRO A 184 -10.13 -7.65 -18.14
N THR A 185 -11.13 -7.99 -18.96
CA THR A 185 -11.23 -7.50 -20.36
C THR A 185 -12.01 -6.19 -20.47
N ASP A 186 -12.82 -5.87 -19.48
CA ASP A 186 -13.65 -4.67 -19.43
C ASP A 186 -13.94 -4.22 -17.98
N PRO A 187 -14.51 -3.03 -17.76
CA PRO A 187 -14.81 -2.51 -16.42
C PRO A 187 -15.82 -3.36 -15.61
N GLU A 188 -16.72 -4.09 -16.28
CA GLU A 188 -17.68 -4.97 -15.59
C GLU A 188 -16.97 -6.20 -15.02
N GLU A 189 -16.11 -6.84 -15.82
CA GLU A 189 -15.25 -7.93 -15.33
C GLU A 189 -14.34 -7.49 -14.19
N GLN A 190 -13.74 -6.29 -14.29
CA GLN A 190 -12.91 -5.73 -13.22
C GLN A 190 -13.70 -5.60 -11.93
N ARG A 191 -14.89 -5.00 -11.97
CA ARG A 191 -15.77 -4.86 -10.81
C ARG A 191 -16.14 -6.21 -10.18
N LEU A 192 -16.47 -7.19 -11.00
CA LEU A 192 -16.84 -8.55 -10.55
C LEU A 192 -15.64 -9.28 -9.94
N PHE A 193 -14.46 -9.11 -10.53
CA PHE A 193 -13.21 -9.67 -10.01
C PHE A 193 -12.87 -9.05 -8.63
N ASP A 194 -12.92 -7.72 -8.50
CA ASP A 194 -12.67 -7.02 -7.24
C ASP A 194 -13.67 -7.42 -6.15
N THR A 195 -14.96 -7.56 -6.52
CA THR A 195 -16.02 -7.99 -5.60
C THR A 195 -15.81 -9.44 -5.11
N ALA A 196 -15.03 -10.24 -5.84
CA ALA A 196 -14.72 -11.60 -5.42
C ALA A 196 -13.81 -11.66 -4.19
N GLN A 197 -13.05 -10.59 -3.92
CA GLN A 197 -12.15 -10.44 -2.77
C GLN A 197 -11.18 -11.62 -2.61
N LEU A 198 -10.57 -12.01 -3.72
CA LEU A 198 -9.57 -13.08 -3.72
C LEU A 198 -8.30 -12.60 -3.01
N LEU A 199 -7.74 -13.46 -2.18
CA LEU A 199 -6.52 -13.16 -1.42
C LEU A 199 -5.32 -12.99 -2.34
N THR A 200 -5.20 -13.87 -3.33
CA THR A 200 -4.10 -13.87 -4.29
C THR A 200 -4.29 -12.88 -5.46
N ALA A 201 -5.43 -12.15 -5.50
CA ALA A 201 -5.62 -11.01 -6.39
C ALA A 201 -4.94 -9.74 -5.87
N LYS A 202 -4.66 -9.68 -4.55
CA LYS A 202 -4.03 -8.51 -3.95
C LYS A 202 -2.60 -8.33 -4.44
N PRO A 203 -2.17 -7.07 -4.67
CA PRO A 203 -0.78 -6.77 -5.01
C PRO A 203 0.16 -7.13 -3.84
N VAL A 204 1.40 -7.54 -4.17
CA VAL A 204 2.41 -8.00 -3.20
C VAL A 204 3.67 -7.17 -3.31
N LEU A 205 4.18 -6.69 -2.17
CA LEU A 205 5.51 -6.14 -2.00
C LEU A 205 6.35 -7.12 -1.17
N TYR A 206 7.42 -7.63 -1.73
CA TYR A 206 8.40 -8.43 -0.98
C TYR A 206 9.36 -7.52 -0.21
N VAL A 207 9.48 -7.73 1.09
CA VAL A 207 10.43 -7.03 1.95
C VAL A 207 11.53 -8.00 2.37
N CYS A 208 12.71 -7.84 1.76
CA CYS A 208 13.89 -8.64 2.07
C CYS A 208 14.54 -8.09 3.34
N ASN A 209 14.30 -8.73 4.49
CA ASN A 209 14.99 -8.38 5.73
C ASN A 209 16.39 -8.99 5.72
N VAL A 210 17.40 -8.12 5.63
CA VAL A 210 18.82 -8.48 5.56
C VAL A 210 19.58 -8.10 6.83
N GLU A 211 20.79 -8.61 6.99
CA GLU A 211 21.77 -8.14 7.97
C GLU A 211 22.16 -6.67 7.71
N GLU A 212 22.67 -5.98 8.72
CA GLU A 212 23.00 -4.54 8.68
C GLU A 212 24.01 -4.21 7.56
N SER A 213 25.04 -5.05 7.39
CA SER A 213 26.06 -4.86 6.35
C SER A 213 25.53 -4.92 4.91
N SER A 214 24.35 -5.49 4.71
CA SER A 214 23.69 -5.64 3.41
C SER A 214 22.53 -4.67 3.19
N ALA A 215 22.26 -3.75 4.13
CA ALA A 215 21.10 -2.85 4.07
C ALA A 215 21.10 -1.92 2.86
N ALA A 216 22.29 -1.51 2.38
CA ALA A 216 22.42 -0.62 1.22
C ALA A 216 22.23 -1.35 -0.12
N ASN A 217 22.81 -2.54 -0.28
CA ASN A 217 22.94 -3.20 -1.59
C ASN A 217 22.24 -4.57 -1.67
N GLY A 218 21.73 -5.08 -0.56
CA GLY A 218 21.20 -6.44 -0.47
C GLY A 218 22.33 -7.50 -0.46
N ASN A 219 21.91 -8.75 -0.55
CA ASN A 219 22.80 -9.92 -0.57
C ASN A 219 22.30 -10.98 -1.57
N ALA A 220 22.98 -12.13 -1.63
CA ALA A 220 22.62 -13.22 -2.55
C ALA A 220 21.22 -13.79 -2.33
N LEU A 221 20.68 -13.74 -1.09
CA LEU A 221 19.32 -14.18 -0.78
C LEU A 221 18.29 -13.18 -1.28
N SER A 222 18.50 -11.89 -1.01
CA SER A 222 17.61 -10.84 -1.51
C SER A 222 17.59 -10.76 -3.04
N ALA A 223 18.74 -10.98 -3.71
CA ALA A 223 18.82 -11.01 -5.16
C ALA A 223 17.85 -12.04 -5.78
N LYS A 224 17.72 -13.23 -5.19
CA LYS A 224 16.76 -14.26 -5.64
C LYS A 224 15.32 -13.77 -5.51
N VAL A 225 15.00 -13.03 -4.43
CA VAL A 225 13.67 -12.46 -4.23
C VAL A 225 13.35 -11.38 -5.28
N PHE A 226 14.33 -10.54 -5.63
CA PHE A 226 14.18 -9.56 -6.71
C PHE A 226 13.91 -10.21 -8.07
N GLU A 227 14.58 -11.33 -8.37
CA GLU A 227 14.32 -12.11 -9.59
C GLU A 227 12.90 -12.69 -9.60
N LYS A 228 12.44 -13.26 -8.46
CA LYS A 228 11.08 -13.76 -8.31
C LYS A 228 10.06 -12.61 -8.49
N ALA A 229 10.24 -11.50 -7.80
CA ALA A 229 9.36 -10.35 -7.89
C ALA A 229 9.23 -9.86 -9.33
N LYS A 230 10.36 -9.72 -10.04
CA LYS A 230 10.37 -9.33 -11.46
C LYS A 230 9.62 -10.31 -12.35
N ALA A 231 9.77 -11.62 -12.12
CA ALA A 231 9.07 -12.65 -12.90
C ALA A 231 7.56 -12.63 -12.70
N GLU A 232 7.08 -12.18 -11.53
CA GLU A 232 5.67 -12.11 -11.15
C GLU A 232 5.03 -10.73 -11.38
N GLY A 233 5.82 -9.74 -11.85
CA GLY A 233 5.35 -8.35 -11.96
C GLY A 233 5.09 -7.69 -10.60
N ALA A 234 5.71 -8.22 -9.53
CA ALA A 234 5.68 -7.67 -8.18
C ALA A 234 6.90 -6.79 -7.91
N GLU A 235 6.89 -6.07 -6.79
CA GLU A 235 8.02 -5.27 -6.32
C GLU A 235 8.74 -5.93 -5.14
N ALA A 236 10.03 -5.58 -4.97
CA ALA A 236 10.82 -5.99 -3.83
C ALA A 236 11.66 -4.83 -3.30
N VAL A 237 11.86 -4.80 -1.98
CA VAL A 237 12.70 -3.80 -1.30
C VAL A 237 13.61 -4.49 -0.29
N VAL A 238 14.80 -3.92 -0.08
CA VAL A 238 15.74 -4.36 0.97
C VAL A 238 15.52 -3.51 2.22
N VAL A 239 15.45 -4.16 3.38
CA VAL A 239 15.35 -3.50 4.70
C VAL A 239 16.21 -4.26 5.69
N SER A 240 16.86 -3.59 6.62
CA SER A 240 17.37 -4.21 7.83
C SER A 240 16.49 -3.81 9.00
N ALA A 241 15.68 -4.75 9.49
CA ALA A 241 14.79 -4.48 10.61
C ALA A 241 15.55 -4.09 11.90
N ALA A 242 16.81 -4.51 12.05
CA ALA A 242 17.67 -4.10 13.14
C ALA A 242 18.03 -2.61 13.06
N ILE A 243 18.49 -2.14 11.89
CA ILE A 243 18.77 -0.72 11.63
C ILE A 243 17.51 0.12 11.85
N GLU A 244 16.35 -0.31 11.34
CA GLU A 244 15.10 0.45 11.49
C GLU A 244 14.68 0.58 12.97
N ALA A 245 14.85 -0.48 13.75
CA ALA A 245 14.58 -0.44 15.20
C ALA A 245 15.53 0.54 15.93
N GLU A 246 16.80 0.61 15.53
CA GLU A 246 17.76 1.55 16.09
C GLU A 246 17.42 2.99 15.72
N ILE A 247 17.18 3.27 14.43
CA ILE A 247 16.81 4.61 13.95
C ILE A 247 15.51 5.12 14.60
N SER A 248 14.53 4.24 14.85
CA SER A 248 13.24 4.64 15.42
C SER A 248 13.38 5.31 16.79
N THR A 249 14.40 4.92 17.55
CA THR A 249 14.70 5.43 18.89
C THR A 249 15.70 6.59 18.93
N MET A 250 16.35 6.89 17.77
CA MET A 250 17.35 7.97 17.69
C MET A 250 16.73 9.37 17.64
N PRO A 251 17.42 10.39 18.21
CA PRO A 251 17.11 11.79 17.93
C PRO A 251 17.14 12.11 16.44
N ALA A 252 16.26 13.00 15.97
CA ALA A 252 16.16 13.32 14.56
C ALA A 252 17.46 13.88 13.95
N GLU A 253 18.23 14.61 14.72
CA GLU A 253 19.51 15.23 14.35
C GLU A 253 20.63 14.20 14.10
N ASP A 254 20.56 13.02 14.72
CA ASP A 254 21.58 11.96 14.60
C ASP A 254 21.26 11.00 13.43
N ARG A 255 20.00 10.96 12.97
CA ARG A 255 19.54 9.98 11.97
C ARG A 255 20.22 10.15 10.61
N GLU A 256 20.40 11.38 10.14
CA GLU A 256 21.05 11.64 8.84
C GLU A 256 22.50 11.17 8.84
N VAL A 257 23.26 11.49 9.90
CA VAL A 257 24.65 11.05 10.03
C VAL A 257 24.75 9.53 10.09
N PHE A 258 23.85 8.88 10.86
CA PHE A 258 23.82 7.44 10.97
C PHE A 258 23.52 6.75 9.64
N LEU A 259 22.58 7.29 8.84
CA LEU A 259 22.28 6.78 7.50
C LEU A 259 23.46 6.96 6.55
N GLU A 260 24.13 8.12 6.57
CA GLU A 260 25.32 8.37 5.74
C GLU A 260 26.45 7.41 6.06
N ASP A 261 26.72 7.15 7.35
CA ASP A 261 27.73 6.18 7.81
C ASP A 261 27.45 4.76 7.29
N LEU A 262 26.19 4.39 7.14
CA LEU A 262 25.75 3.10 6.56
C LEU A 262 25.67 3.13 5.03
N GLY A 263 25.97 4.25 4.38
CA GLY A 263 25.83 4.42 2.93
C GLY A 263 24.37 4.43 2.45
N LEU A 264 23.44 4.81 3.33
CA LEU A 264 22.00 4.91 3.05
C LEU A 264 21.60 6.38 2.83
N THR A 265 20.77 6.63 1.83
CA THR A 265 20.19 7.96 1.58
C THR A 265 18.83 8.15 2.25
N GLU A 266 18.20 7.07 2.67
CA GLU A 266 16.89 7.04 3.33
C GLU A 266 16.73 5.75 4.13
N THR A 267 15.77 5.73 5.05
CA THR A 267 15.43 4.52 5.82
C THR A 267 14.78 3.45 4.94
N GLY A 268 14.94 2.19 5.30
CA GLY A 268 14.22 1.08 4.65
C GLY A 268 12.70 1.21 4.81
N LEU A 269 12.24 1.73 5.96
CA LEU A 269 10.83 2.03 6.19
C LEU A 269 10.27 3.06 5.20
N ALA A 270 11.02 4.13 4.90
CA ALA A 270 10.60 5.11 3.90
C ALA A 270 10.43 4.45 2.52
N ARG A 271 11.33 3.52 2.16
CA ARG A 271 11.19 2.71 0.94
C ARG A 271 9.95 1.82 0.96
N VAL A 272 9.69 1.11 2.06
CA VAL A 272 8.48 0.26 2.21
C VAL A 272 7.20 1.09 2.08
N ILE A 273 7.13 2.26 2.74
CA ILE A 273 5.97 3.15 2.68
C ILE A 273 5.74 3.63 1.25
N ARG A 274 6.79 4.09 0.57
CA ARG A 274 6.70 4.59 -0.80
C ARG A 274 6.34 3.47 -1.79
N SER A 275 6.96 2.29 -1.68
CA SER A 275 6.61 1.14 -2.52
C SER A 275 5.19 0.64 -2.24
N GLY A 276 4.74 0.61 -1.00
CA GLY A 276 3.35 0.28 -0.66
C GLY A 276 2.35 1.28 -1.25
N TYR A 277 2.72 2.56 -1.27
CA TYR A 277 1.91 3.61 -1.88
C TYR A 277 1.80 3.45 -3.41
N ALA A 278 2.93 3.21 -4.07
CA ALA A 278 2.98 2.95 -5.51
C ALA A 278 2.26 1.65 -5.89
N LEU A 279 2.41 0.59 -5.08
CA LEU A 279 1.79 -0.72 -5.28
C LEU A 279 0.26 -0.66 -5.32
N LEU A 280 -0.32 0.29 -4.59
CA LEU A 280 -1.77 0.53 -4.53
C LEU A 280 -2.24 1.54 -5.59
N ASP A 281 -1.39 1.91 -6.56
CA ASP A 281 -1.68 2.95 -7.55
C ASP A 281 -2.20 4.24 -6.91
N LEU A 282 -1.61 4.64 -5.78
CA LEU A 282 -1.99 5.85 -5.07
C LEU A 282 -1.24 7.06 -5.60
N ILE A 283 -1.94 8.18 -5.65
CA ILE A 283 -1.40 9.49 -5.96
C ILE A 283 -1.77 10.50 -4.88
N THR A 284 -0.98 11.55 -4.78
CA THR A 284 -1.19 12.63 -3.81
C THR A 284 -1.65 13.90 -4.51
N PHE A 285 -2.72 14.51 -4.00
CA PHE A 285 -3.06 15.90 -4.29
C PHE A 285 -3.01 16.73 -3.01
N PHE A 286 -2.92 18.04 -3.16
CA PHE A 286 -2.73 18.95 -2.05
C PHE A 286 -3.86 19.97 -1.95
N THR A 287 -4.13 20.39 -0.71
CA THR A 287 -4.86 21.62 -0.41
C THR A 287 -3.94 22.56 0.36
N VAL A 288 -3.90 23.83 -0.01
CA VAL A 288 -3.01 24.82 0.60
C VAL A 288 -3.80 26.05 1.01
N GLY A 289 -3.61 26.50 2.23
CA GLY A 289 -4.19 27.71 2.76
C GLY A 289 -3.39 28.23 3.97
N PRO A 290 -3.71 29.45 4.47
CA PRO A 290 -2.99 30.04 5.60
C PRO A 290 -3.06 29.22 6.89
N LYS A 291 -4.13 28.45 7.09
CA LYS A 291 -4.32 27.63 8.30
C LYS A 291 -3.56 26.32 8.18
N GLU A 292 -3.62 25.66 7.02
CA GLU A 292 -2.98 24.37 6.80
C GLU A 292 -2.62 24.13 5.34
N ALA A 293 -1.53 23.37 5.12
CA ALA A 293 -1.25 22.65 3.91
C ALA A 293 -1.42 21.16 4.20
N ARG A 294 -2.14 20.46 3.34
CA ARG A 294 -2.44 19.04 3.56
C ARG A 294 -2.31 18.21 2.31
N ALA A 295 -1.70 17.05 2.47
CA ALA A 295 -1.66 16.01 1.45
C ALA A 295 -2.84 15.06 1.60
N TRP A 296 -3.44 14.69 0.46
CA TRP A 296 -4.58 13.79 0.37
C TRP A 296 -4.27 12.66 -0.60
N THR A 297 -4.74 11.47 -0.30
CA THR A 297 -4.52 10.28 -1.12
C THR A 297 -5.76 9.92 -1.91
N VAL A 298 -5.57 9.65 -3.20
CA VAL A 298 -6.58 9.04 -4.07
C VAL A 298 -5.93 7.97 -4.94
N THR A 299 -6.72 7.08 -5.49
CA THR A 299 -6.25 6.14 -6.51
C THR A 299 -6.01 6.88 -7.83
N LYS A 300 -5.00 6.47 -8.57
CA LYS A 300 -4.76 6.96 -9.93
C LYS A 300 -6.00 6.75 -10.80
N GLY A 301 -6.38 7.76 -11.55
CA GLY A 301 -7.62 7.76 -12.32
C GLY A 301 -8.87 8.25 -11.56
N ALA A 302 -8.74 8.65 -10.29
CA ALA A 302 -9.82 9.29 -9.54
C ALA A 302 -10.23 10.61 -10.20
N THR A 303 -11.55 10.86 -10.25
CA THR A 303 -12.09 12.12 -10.74
C THR A 303 -12.06 13.21 -9.68
N ALA A 304 -12.22 14.47 -10.07
CA ALA A 304 -12.27 15.60 -9.14
C ALA A 304 -13.37 15.45 -8.07
N PRO A 305 -14.61 14.98 -8.35
CA PRO A 305 -15.58 14.65 -7.32
C PRO A 305 -15.10 13.59 -6.33
N ASN A 306 -14.44 12.52 -6.79
CA ASN A 306 -13.88 11.48 -5.91
C ASN A 306 -12.84 12.07 -4.96
N ALA A 307 -11.95 12.93 -5.48
CA ALA A 307 -10.95 13.63 -4.65
C ALA A 307 -11.62 14.56 -3.63
N ALA A 308 -12.67 15.27 -4.02
CA ALA A 308 -13.48 16.08 -3.08
C ALA A 308 -14.11 15.21 -1.97
N GLY A 309 -14.55 13.99 -2.32
CA GLY A 309 -15.14 13.01 -1.42
C GLY A 309 -14.16 12.51 -0.34
N VAL A 310 -12.87 12.43 -0.66
CA VAL A 310 -11.82 12.08 0.32
C VAL A 310 -11.71 13.13 1.43
N ILE A 311 -11.97 14.40 1.11
CA ILE A 311 -11.99 15.48 2.11
C ILE A 311 -13.26 15.39 2.96
N HIS A 312 -14.43 15.34 2.31
CA HIS A 312 -15.72 15.18 2.96
C HIS A 312 -16.78 14.70 1.96
N SER A 313 -17.67 13.81 2.39
CA SER A 313 -18.75 13.26 1.55
C SER A 313 -19.67 14.33 0.96
N ASP A 314 -19.87 15.46 1.66
CA ASP A 314 -20.70 16.56 1.16
C ASP A 314 -20.02 17.32 0.01
N PHE A 315 -18.67 17.34 -0.01
CA PHE A 315 -17.91 17.95 -1.11
C PHE A 315 -18.11 17.16 -2.41
N GLU A 316 -18.17 15.83 -2.33
CA GLU A 316 -18.48 14.97 -3.47
C GLU A 316 -19.91 15.17 -3.96
N LYS A 317 -20.89 15.11 -3.05
CA LYS A 317 -22.31 15.23 -3.38
C LYS A 317 -22.65 16.60 -3.96
N GLY A 318 -22.11 17.65 -3.36
CA GLY A 318 -22.33 19.03 -3.77
C GLY A 318 -21.33 19.58 -4.78
N PHE A 319 -20.47 18.74 -5.38
CA PHE A 319 -19.39 19.16 -6.25
C PHE A 319 -19.87 20.02 -7.42
N ILE A 320 -19.26 21.20 -7.56
CA ILE A 320 -19.52 22.15 -8.68
C ILE A 320 -18.33 22.12 -9.63
N ARG A 321 -17.12 22.42 -9.13
CA ARG A 321 -15.85 22.44 -9.88
C ARG A 321 -14.67 22.37 -8.95
N ALA A 322 -13.50 22.01 -9.47
CA ALA A 322 -12.21 22.12 -8.81
C ALA A 322 -11.38 23.23 -9.48
N GLU A 323 -10.86 24.13 -8.68
CA GLU A 323 -9.85 25.08 -9.11
C GLU A 323 -8.49 24.40 -8.87
N THR A 324 -7.73 24.16 -9.96
CA THR A 324 -6.58 23.26 -9.94
C THR A 324 -5.37 23.90 -10.58
N MET A 325 -4.19 23.69 -10.00
CA MET A 325 -2.89 23.99 -10.60
C MET A 325 -1.89 22.87 -10.32
N ALA A 326 -0.88 22.69 -11.17
CA ALA A 326 0.19 21.74 -10.93
C ALA A 326 1.14 22.25 -9.84
N TYR A 327 1.78 21.31 -9.12
CA TYR A 327 2.79 21.64 -8.12
C TYR A 327 3.91 22.52 -8.69
N GLU A 328 4.41 22.18 -9.86
CA GLU A 328 5.50 22.90 -10.53
C GLU A 328 5.12 24.35 -10.83
N ASP A 329 3.89 24.57 -11.31
CA ASP A 329 3.37 25.92 -11.56
C ASP A 329 3.23 26.73 -10.25
N TYR A 330 2.77 26.08 -9.18
CA TYR A 330 2.65 26.72 -7.85
C TYR A 330 4.01 27.19 -7.33
N VAL A 331 5.03 26.36 -7.46
CA VAL A 331 6.39 26.69 -7.03
C VAL A 331 7.01 27.76 -7.94
N GLN A 332 6.91 27.60 -9.26
CA GLN A 332 7.49 28.52 -10.24
C GLN A 332 6.94 29.94 -10.10
N TYR A 333 5.63 30.08 -9.86
CA TYR A 333 4.96 31.38 -9.76
C TYR A 333 4.73 31.84 -8.29
N ASN A 334 5.42 31.20 -7.35
CA ASN A 334 5.42 31.55 -5.93
C ASN A 334 3.99 31.65 -5.32
N GLY A 335 3.17 30.65 -5.60
CA GLY A 335 1.87 30.48 -5.00
C GLY A 335 0.67 30.80 -5.90
N GLU A 336 -0.52 30.78 -5.29
CA GLU A 336 -1.80 30.89 -5.97
C GLU A 336 -1.95 32.18 -6.79
N ALA A 337 -1.54 33.33 -6.23
CA ALA A 337 -1.70 34.63 -6.91
C ALA A 337 -0.88 34.69 -8.19
N GLY A 338 0.41 34.34 -8.13
CA GLY A 338 1.27 34.34 -9.30
C GLY A 338 0.86 33.31 -10.36
N ALA A 339 0.39 32.13 -9.93
CA ALA A 339 -0.12 31.11 -10.85
C ALA A 339 -1.41 31.58 -11.57
N LYS A 340 -2.29 32.35 -10.89
CA LYS A 340 -3.47 32.98 -11.50
C LYS A 340 -3.08 34.04 -12.55
N GLU A 341 -2.16 34.94 -12.22
CA GLU A 341 -1.67 35.95 -13.15
C GLU A 341 -1.01 35.33 -14.39
N ALA A 342 -0.33 34.20 -14.22
CA ALA A 342 0.30 33.45 -15.31
C ALA A 342 -0.68 32.57 -16.10
N GLY A 343 -1.97 32.56 -15.76
CA GLY A 343 -3.01 31.75 -16.42
C GLY A 343 -2.87 30.24 -16.18
N LYS A 344 -2.18 29.83 -15.10
CA LYS A 344 -1.97 28.42 -14.72
C LYS A 344 -3.05 27.85 -13.80
N TRP A 345 -3.92 28.68 -13.31
CA TRP A 345 -5.08 28.30 -12.53
C TRP A 345 -6.21 27.86 -13.46
N ARG A 346 -6.56 26.59 -13.39
CA ARG A 346 -7.58 25.96 -14.24
C ARG A 346 -8.85 25.71 -13.45
N SER A 347 -9.99 25.84 -14.12
CA SER A 347 -11.29 25.43 -13.57
C SER A 347 -11.68 24.10 -14.21
N GLU A 348 -11.70 23.04 -13.42
CA GLU A 348 -11.92 21.68 -13.86
C GLU A 348 -13.31 21.16 -13.44
N GLY A 349 -13.95 20.42 -14.34
CA GLY A 349 -15.28 19.83 -14.13
C GLY A 349 -15.23 18.42 -13.52
N LYS A 350 -16.40 17.76 -13.56
CA LYS A 350 -16.58 16.43 -12.93
C LYS A 350 -15.72 15.31 -13.56
N GLU A 351 -15.41 15.43 -14.84
CA GLU A 351 -14.66 14.42 -15.59
C GLU A 351 -13.12 14.58 -15.47
N TYR A 352 -12.66 15.61 -14.75
CA TYR A 352 -11.24 15.82 -14.59
C TYR A 352 -10.61 14.69 -13.78
N LEU A 353 -9.59 14.04 -14.38
CA LEU A 353 -8.77 13.05 -13.69
C LEU A 353 -7.66 13.73 -12.93
N VAL A 354 -7.65 13.55 -11.61
CA VAL A 354 -6.66 14.12 -10.71
C VAL A 354 -5.27 13.59 -11.05
N LYS A 355 -4.29 14.48 -11.09
CA LYS A 355 -2.88 14.16 -11.32
C LYS A 355 -2.10 14.22 -10.02
N ASP A 356 -1.05 13.39 -9.93
CA ASP A 356 -0.14 13.46 -8.80
C ASP A 356 0.53 14.84 -8.72
N GLY A 357 0.47 15.45 -7.54
CA GLY A 357 0.99 16.80 -7.31
C GLY A 357 0.00 17.94 -7.59
N ASP A 358 -1.23 17.66 -8.02
CA ASP A 358 -2.22 18.72 -8.18
C ASP A 358 -2.49 19.45 -6.86
N ILE A 359 -2.54 20.78 -6.91
CA ILE A 359 -3.02 21.63 -5.81
C ILE A 359 -4.44 22.04 -6.16
N MET A 360 -5.40 21.68 -5.30
CA MET A 360 -6.82 21.75 -5.62
C MET A 360 -7.62 22.54 -4.57
N LEU A 361 -8.56 23.36 -5.04
CA LEU A 361 -9.55 24.03 -4.22
C LEU A 361 -10.94 23.67 -4.75
N PHE A 362 -11.73 22.97 -3.96
CA PHE A 362 -13.06 22.51 -4.35
C PHE A 362 -14.14 23.57 -4.09
N ARG A 363 -15.00 23.76 -5.08
CA ARG A 363 -16.23 24.55 -4.97
C ARG A 363 -17.42 23.59 -4.96
N PHE A 364 -18.20 23.67 -3.93
CA PHE A 364 -19.35 22.79 -3.71
C PHE A 364 -20.52 23.58 -3.12
N ASN A 365 -21.71 23.03 -3.26
CA ASN A 365 -22.94 23.55 -2.66
C ASN A 365 -23.59 22.40 -1.86
N VAL A 366 -23.95 22.67 -0.61
CA VAL A 366 -24.59 21.70 0.29
C VAL A 366 -26.06 22.07 0.46
#